data_a4f9d007d1c8f8a3cb4d77b7176abb40
#
_entry.id   a4f9d007d1c8f8a3cb4d77b7176abb40
#
_cell.length_a   1.000
_cell.length_b   1.000
_cell.length_c   1.000
_cell.angle_alpha   90.00
_cell.angle_beta   90.00
_cell.angle_gamma   90.00
#
_symmetry.space_group_name_H-M   'P 1'
#
loop_
_entity.id
_entity.type
_entity.pdbx_description
1 polymer ?
#
loop_
_entity_poly.entity_id
_entity_poly.type
_entity_poly.pdbx_seq_one_letter_code
_entity_poly.pdbx_strand_id
1 'polypeptide(L)'
;DEGFKNERMKTVASVRAYREGRHGSERWANMATFSVATDLFRLRCIPHIEVTTDMLILCDGKRFEITSVENVKGRGMYLEILAKEVEASG
;
A
#
# COMPACT_ATOMS: atom_id res chain seq x y z
N ASP A 1 -16.90 21.69 2.23
CA ASP A 1 -16.81 21.17 2.34
C ASP A 1 -17.01 20.48 2.68
N GLU A 2 -17.34 20.26 2.59
CA GLU A 2 -17.75 19.62 3.04
C GLU A 2 -17.69 18.30 2.83
N GLY A 3 -18.17 17.75 2.17
CA GLY A 3 -18.33 16.38 2.09
C GLY A 3 -17.10 15.66 2.35
N PHE A 4 -16.12 15.84 1.57
CA PHE A 4 -14.89 15.15 1.79
C PHE A 4 -14.27 15.49 3.10
N LYS A 5 -14.67 16.56 3.65
CA LYS A 5 -14.14 16.89 4.94
C LYS A 5 -14.55 15.93 5.98
N ASN A 6 -15.60 15.24 5.72
CA ASN A 6 -16.07 14.32 6.72
C ASN A 6 -15.42 12.98 6.60
N GLU A 7 -14.59 12.82 5.62
CA GLU A 7 -13.89 11.59 5.53
C GLU A 7 -12.90 11.50 6.63
N ARG A 8 -13.10 10.55 7.47
CA ARG A 8 -12.18 10.33 8.53
C ARG A 8 -11.39 9.10 8.23
N MET A 9 -10.09 9.26 8.23
CA MET A 9 -9.25 8.11 8.06
C MET A 9 -9.28 7.34 9.36
N LYS A 10 -9.67 6.11 9.26
CA LYS A 10 -9.75 5.26 10.41
C LYS A 10 -8.73 4.17 10.26
N THR A 11 -7.91 3.98 11.28
CA THR A 11 -6.94 2.91 11.25
C THR A 11 -7.65 1.58 11.40
N VAL A 12 -7.55 0.73 10.38
CA VAL A 12 -8.20 -0.57 10.44
C VAL A 12 -7.25 -1.64 10.95
N ALA A 13 -5.95 -1.42 10.83
CA ALA A 13 -4.98 -2.39 11.36
C ALA A 13 -3.62 -1.75 11.37
N SER A 14 -2.77 -2.23 12.30
CA SER A 14 -1.37 -1.85 12.33
C SER A 14 -0.59 -3.14 12.27
N VAL A 15 0.26 -3.28 11.27
CA VAL A 15 0.94 -4.53 11.05
C VAL A 15 2.38 -4.28 10.67
N ARG A 16 3.18 -5.32 10.75
CA ARG A 16 4.53 -5.27 10.24
C ARG A 16 4.51 -5.54 8.76
N ALA A 17 5.34 -4.82 8.03
CA ALA A 17 5.43 -5.02 6.60
C ALA A 17 6.87 -4.84 6.18
N TYR A 18 7.24 -5.57 5.15
CA TYR A 18 8.50 -5.34 4.48
C TYR A 18 8.23 -4.28 3.43
N ARG A 19 9.08 -3.27 3.37
CA ARG A 19 8.93 -2.19 2.42
C ARG A 19 10.14 -2.13 1.52
N GLU A 20 9.89 -2.00 0.24
CA GLU A 20 10.96 -1.93 -0.73
C GLU A 20 10.70 -0.74 -1.64
N GLY A 21 11.64 0.19 -1.69
CA GLY A 21 11.48 1.35 -2.54
C GLY A 21 11.83 1.02 -3.98
N ARG A 22 11.45 1.93 -4.86
CA ARG A 22 11.59 1.71 -6.28
C ARG A 22 13.03 1.62 -6.74
N HIS A 23 13.91 2.28 -6.03
CA HIS A 23 15.27 2.39 -6.51
C HIS A 23 16.16 1.31 -6.00
N GLY A 24 16.02 0.23 -5.93
CA GLY A 24 16.97 -0.68 -5.38
C GLY A 24 16.72 -2.12 -5.70
N SER A 25 15.84 -2.38 -6.59
CA SER A 25 15.46 -3.75 -6.79
C SER A 25 15.25 -4.04 -8.25
N GLU A 26 15.78 -5.15 -8.71
CA GLU A 26 15.51 -5.60 -10.05
C GLU A 26 14.06 -5.93 -10.25
N ARG A 27 13.38 -6.22 -9.18
CA ARG A 27 11.98 -6.50 -9.25
C ARG A 27 11.22 -5.34 -9.85
N TRP A 28 11.63 -4.13 -9.49
CA TRP A 28 10.99 -2.95 -9.99
C TRP A 28 11.20 -2.76 -11.48
N ALA A 29 12.29 -3.28 -12.00
CA ALA A 29 12.54 -3.14 -13.42
C ALA A 29 11.45 -3.84 -14.23
N ASN A 30 10.92 -4.92 -13.70
CA ASN A 30 9.89 -5.66 -14.41
C ASN A 30 8.50 -5.14 -14.15
N MET A 31 8.31 -4.50 -13.02
CA MET A 31 6.98 -4.06 -12.63
C MET A 31 6.72 -2.61 -12.94
N ALA A 32 7.77 -1.83 -12.94
CA ALA A 32 7.64 -0.38 -13.02
C ALA A 32 7.02 0.10 -14.31
N THR A 33 7.12 -0.68 -15.37
CA THR A 33 6.53 -0.25 -16.62
C THR A 33 5.02 -0.17 -16.55
N PHE A 34 4.43 -0.82 -15.57
CA PHE A 34 2.99 -0.87 -15.48
C PHE A 34 2.45 -0.11 -14.29
N SER A 35 3.30 0.62 -13.60
CA SER A 35 2.86 1.17 -12.35
C SER A 35 3.46 2.53 -12.08
N VAL A 36 2.67 3.40 -11.46
CA VAL A 36 3.19 4.67 -10.96
C VAL A 36 3.63 4.51 -9.51
N ALA A 37 3.63 3.31 -9.00
CA ALA A 37 3.96 3.07 -7.61
C ALA A 37 5.40 3.45 -7.31
N THR A 38 5.62 3.89 -6.08
CA THR A 38 6.96 4.23 -5.61
C THR A 38 7.50 3.18 -4.67
N ASP A 39 6.62 2.40 -4.04
CA ASP A 39 7.02 1.45 -3.02
C ASP A 39 6.21 0.17 -3.14
N LEU A 40 6.84 -0.89 -2.71
CA LEU A 40 6.18 -2.17 -2.59
C LEU A 40 6.15 -2.54 -1.12
N PHE A 41 5.01 -2.98 -0.64
CA PHE A 41 4.87 -3.47 0.72
C PHE A 41 4.46 -4.92 0.69
N ARG A 42 5.10 -5.73 1.52
CA ARG A 42 4.72 -7.13 1.66
C ARG A 42 4.37 -7.37 3.12
N LEU A 43 3.22 -7.94 3.35
CA LEU A 43 2.76 -8.20 4.70
C LEU A 43 1.94 -9.48 4.72
N ARG A 44 1.74 -10.00 5.92
CA ARG A 44 0.88 -11.16 6.05
C ARG A 44 -0.56 -10.72 5.89
N CYS A 45 -1.35 -11.59 5.34
CA CYS A 45 -2.77 -11.31 5.23
C CYS A 45 -3.34 -11.05 6.62
N ILE A 46 -4.22 -10.08 6.70
CA ILE A 46 -4.79 -9.67 7.97
C ILE A 46 -6.14 -10.35 8.13
N PRO A 47 -6.35 -11.11 9.19
CA PRO A 47 -7.62 -11.82 9.35
C PRO A 47 -8.79 -10.85 9.32
N HIS A 48 -9.81 -11.22 8.57
CA HIS A 48 -11.07 -10.49 8.53
C HIS A 48 -10.97 -9.10 7.93
N ILE A 49 -9.85 -8.77 7.29
CA ILE A 49 -9.70 -7.48 6.65
C ILE A 49 -9.24 -7.72 5.23
N GLU A 50 -9.98 -7.13 4.31
CA GLU A 50 -9.58 -7.18 2.91
C GLU A 50 -8.97 -5.84 2.56
N VAL A 51 -7.71 -5.84 2.16
CA VAL A 51 -7.02 -4.62 1.78
C VAL A 51 -7.39 -4.28 0.36
N THR A 52 -7.82 -3.06 0.14
CA THR A 52 -8.27 -2.63 -1.18
C THR A 52 -7.58 -1.34 -1.58
N THR A 53 -7.77 -0.97 -2.82
CA THR A 53 -7.17 0.26 -3.32
C THR A 53 -7.84 1.51 -2.77
N ASP A 54 -8.93 1.34 -2.03
CA ASP A 54 -9.55 2.48 -1.36
C ASP A 54 -8.83 2.85 -0.08
N MET A 55 -7.92 2.03 0.36
CA MET A 55 -7.23 2.25 1.62
C MET A 55 -5.91 2.95 1.40
N LEU A 56 -5.38 3.47 2.48
CA LEU A 56 -4.08 4.12 2.47
C LEU A 56 -3.15 3.39 3.41
N ILE A 57 -1.87 3.51 3.14
CA ILE A 57 -0.83 3.00 4.03
C ILE A 57 -0.13 4.18 4.66
N LEU A 58 0.05 4.10 5.97
CA LEU A 58 0.86 5.08 6.68
C LEU A 58 2.10 4.35 7.17
N CYS A 59 3.25 4.87 6.81
CA CYS A 59 4.51 4.21 7.16
C CYS A 59 5.57 5.27 7.32
N ASP A 60 6.21 5.28 8.48
CA ASP A 60 7.31 6.22 8.76
C ASP A 60 6.91 7.66 8.52
N GLY A 61 5.69 7.98 8.90
CA GLY A 61 5.21 9.35 8.75
C GLY A 61 4.82 9.72 7.34
N LYS A 62 4.85 8.78 6.44
CA LYS A 62 4.50 9.03 5.05
C LYS A 62 3.19 8.35 4.71
N ARG A 63 2.53 8.89 3.71
CA ARG A 63 1.24 8.39 3.26
C ARG A 63 1.40 7.80 1.86
N PHE A 64 0.81 6.65 1.66
CA PHE A 64 0.88 5.98 0.36
C PHE A 64 -0.52 5.61 -0.09
N GLU A 65 -0.79 5.87 -1.36
CA GLU A 65 -2.03 5.41 -1.97
C GLU A 65 -1.79 4.04 -2.57
N ILE A 66 -2.69 3.12 -2.30
CA ILE A 66 -2.54 1.75 -2.80
C ILE A 66 -2.96 1.72 -4.26
N THR A 67 -2.06 1.25 -5.12
CA THR A 67 -2.36 1.15 -6.54
C THR A 67 -2.73 -0.26 -6.94
N SER A 68 -2.24 -1.26 -6.24
CA SER A 68 -2.67 -2.63 -6.52
C SER A 68 -2.39 -3.50 -5.31
N VAL A 69 -3.15 -4.57 -5.20
CA VAL A 69 -3.01 -5.53 -4.12
C VAL A 69 -3.00 -6.91 -4.75
N GLU A 70 -2.00 -7.71 -4.40
CA GLU A 70 -1.90 -9.06 -4.92
C GLU A 70 -1.75 -10.03 -3.76
N ASN A 71 -2.54 -11.09 -3.81
CA ASN A 71 -2.43 -12.18 -2.86
C ASN A 71 -1.38 -13.13 -3.41
N VAL A 72 -0.21 -13.14 -2.78
CA VAL A 72 0.92 -13.88 -3.31
C VAL A 72 0.59 -15.36 -3.39
N LYS A 73 0.71 -15.90 -4.60
CA LYS A 73 0.45 -17.30 -4.87
C LYS A 73 -0.96 -17.74 -4.52
N GLY A 74 -1.85 -16.79 -4.28
CA GLY A 74 -3.24 -17.13 -4.02
C GLY A 74 -3.46 -17.97 -2.80
N ARG A 75 -2.56 -17.96 -1.83
CA ARG A 75 -2.67 -18.84 -0.68
C ARG A 75 -3.22 -18.16 0.56
N GLY A 76 -3.54 -16.89 0.47
CA GLY A 76 -4.09 -16.19 1.61
C GLY A 76 -3.09 -15.99 2.73
N MET A 77 -1.80 -16.06 2.45
CA MET A 77 -0.79 -15.89 3.49
C MET A 77 -0.12 -14.53 3.44
N TYR A 78 0.19 -14.06 2.25
CA TYR A 78 0.90 -12.80 2.10
C TYR A 78 0.26 -11.94 1.04
N LEU A 79 0.33 -10.64 1.26
CA LEU A 79 -0.09 -9.67 0.28
C LEU A 79 1.12 -8.90 -0.20
N GLU A 80 1.12 -8.57 -1.48
CA GLU A 80 2.07 -7.60 -2.01
C GLU A 80 1.27 -6.42 -2.49
N ILE A 81 1.60 -5.27 -1.97
CA ILE A 81 0.86 -4.06 -2.24
C ILE A 81 1.80 -3.07 -2.92
N LEU A 82 1.40 -2.62 -4.09
CA LEU A 82 2.10 -1.53 -4.74
C LEU A 82 1.41 -0.26 -4.35
N ALA A 83 2.18 0.73 -3.97
CA ALA A 83 1.63 1.97 -3.48
C ALA A 83 2.46 3.14 -3.94
N LYS A 84 1.82 4.28 -4.01
CA LYS A 84 2.45 5.50 -4.47
C LYS A 84 2.51 6.48 -3.31
N GLU A 85 3.69 6.96 -3.00
CA GLU A 85 3.83 7.95 -1.95
C GLU A 85 3.17 9.24 -2.38
N VAL A 86 2.35 9.80 -1.51
CA VAL A 86 1.70 11.07 -1.79
C VAL A 86 2.06 12.03 -0.69
N GLU A 87 2.18 13.29 -1.06
CA GLU A 87 2.52 14.28 -0.08
C GLU A 87 1.37 14.46 0.88
N ALA A 88 1.71 14.52 2.13
CA ALA A 88 0.72 14.89 3.10
C ALA A 88 0.43 16.33 2.81
N SER A 89 -0.72 16.62 2.32
CA SER A 89 -1.02 17.99 2.01
C SER A 89 -1.03 18.74 3.30
N GLY A 90 -0.21 19.66 3.33
CA GLY A 90 -0.08 20.47 4.50
C GLY A 90 -1.31 21.26 4.71
#